data_aef354aa90d606e2c5eac491f0f8600e
#
_entry.id   aef354aa90d606e2c5eac491f0f8600e
#
_cell.length_a   1.000
_cell.length_b   1.000
_cell.length_c   1.000
_cell.angle_alpha   90.00
_cell.angle_beta   90.00
_cell.angle_gamma   90.00
#
_symmetry.space_group_name_H-M   'P 1'
#
loop_
_entity.id
_entity.type
_entity.pdbx_description
1 polymer ?
#
loop_
_entity_poly.entity_id
_entity_poly.type
_entity_poly.pdbx_seq_one_letter_code
_entity_poly.pdbx_strand_id
1 'polypeptide(L)'
;LQIKAVDRSHVAMIETNLAKSAFDVFEAEPMEMGLDIDKFKTVLTVAGKTDMVELEKDDDLNRLVVNIGNLTRAMPLLDTSGMPDPKVPSLDLPASVSVAVGEIGQGIKASKTVSDHIALSTSKDSFRLVCEGDNQNSVDLSLGKEQLEKLDSSEDTTSLFSLEYFALMVNSLPADRILHINLGTDLPVKIDADLAVDDMTGAQGNVKFLLAPRIDRD
;
A
#
# COMPACT_ATOMS: atom_id res chain seq x y z
N LEU A 1 7.94 -14.24 2.79
CA LEU A 1 6.58 -14.20 2.25
C LEU A 1 6.46 -13.06 1.25
N GLN A 2 5.88 -13.31 0.08
CA GLN A 2 5.60 -12.31 -0.93
C GLN A 2 4.13 -12.36 -1.32
N ILE A 3 3.51 -11.21 -1.48
CA ILE A 3 2.14 -11.06 -1.99
C ILE A 3 2.18 -10.04 -3.13
N LYS A 4 1.58 -10.39 -4.26
CA LYS A 4 1.37 -9.47 -5.38
C LYS A 4 -0.07 -9.53 -5.82
N ALA A 5 -0.67 -8.38 -6.06
CA ALA A 5 -2.04 -8.30 -6.59
C ALA A 5 -2.21 -7.06 -7.46
N VAL A 6 -3.07 -7.19 -8.45
CA VAL A 6 -3.56 -6.11 -9.30
C VAL A 6 -5.08 -6.11 -9.21
N ASP A 7 -5.68 -4.93 -9.15
CA ASP A 7 -7.13 -4.81 -9.16
C ASP A 7 -7.71 -5.21 -10.52
N ARG A 8 -9.02 -5.48 -10.57
CA ARG A 8 -9.71 -5.94 -11.79
C ARG A 8 -9.65 -4.94 -12.95
N SER A 9 -9.52 -3.66 -12.63
CA SER A 9 -9.44 -2.57 -13.61
C SER A 9 -8.01 -2.30 -14.08
N HIS A 10 -7.03 -2.99 -13.51
CA HIS A 10 -5.59 -2.81 -13.76
C HIS A 10 -5.10 -1.37 -13.51
N VAL A 11 -5.71 -0.66 -12.56
CA VAL A 11 -5.32 0.70 -12.19
C VAL A 11 -4.50 0.76 -10.90
N ALA A 12 -4.61 -0.26 -10.05
CA ALA A 12 -3.90 -0.34 -8.79
C ALA A 12 -3.16 -1.67 -8.64
N MET A 13 -1.95 -1.61 -8.09
CA MET A 13 -1.13 -2.78 -7.81
C MET A 13 -0.53 -2.68 -6.42
N ILE A 14 -0.42 -3.82 -5.75
CA ILE A 14 0.30 -3.97 -4.49
C ILE A 14 1.33 -5.09 -4.61
N GLU A 15 2.52 -4.84 -4.07
CA GLU A 15 3.53 -5.85 -3.79
C GLU A 15 3.98 -5.72 -2.34
N THR A 16 3.88 -6.79 -1.59
CA THR A 16 4.33 -6.84 -0.19
C THR A 16 5.35 -7.93 -0.04
N ASN A 17 6.45 -7.64 0.62
CA ASN A 17 7.50 -8.59 0.95
C ASN A 17 7.75 -8.57 2.45
N LEU A 18 7.77 -9.74 3.09
CA LEU A 18 8.20 -9.94 4.47
C LEU A 18 9.37 -10.92 4.47
N ALA A 19 10.48 -10.51 5.10
CA ALA A 19 11.65 -11.34 5.29
C ALA A 19 11.37 -12.48 6.28
N LYS A 20 12.20 -13.51 6.30
CA LYS A 20 12.09 -14.59 7.30
C LYS A 20 12.19 -14.07 8.73
N SER A 21 13.01 -13.04 8.94
CA SER A 21 13.20 -12.39 10.23
C SER A 21 11.98 -11.65 10.77
N ALA A 22 10.95 -11.41 9.94
CA ALA A 22 9.67 -10.84 10.38
C ALA A 22 8.77 -11.85 11.13
N PHE A 23 9.20 -13.11 11.23
CA PHE A 23 8.47 -14.19 11.85
C PHE A 23 9.30 -14.80 12.99
N ASP A 24 8.65 -15.20 14.07
CA ASP A 24 9.34 -15.93 15.16
C ASP A 24 9.87 -17.27 14.68
N VAL A 25 9.09 -17.96 13.85
CA VAL A 25 9.47 -19.21 13.16
C VAL A 25 9.06 -19.10 11.69
N PHE A 26 9.96 -19.44 10.79
CA PHE A 26 9.67 -19.51 9.35
C PHE A 26 10.31 -20.77 8.75
N GLU A 27 9.50 -21.81 8.62
CA GLU A 27 9.88 -23.10 8.03
C GLU A 27 8.97 -23.36 6.85
N ALA A 28 9.43 -23.07 5.65
CA ALA A 28 8.67 -23.31 4.41
C ALA A 28 9.62 -23.48 3.23
N GLU A 29 9.31 -24.45 2.39
CA GLU A 29 9.87 -24.54 1.05
C GLU A 29 9.20 -23.52 0.12
N PRO A 30 9.86 -23.11 -0.98
CA PRO A 30 9.24 -22.23 -1.96
C PRO A 30 7.95 -22.83 -2.50
N MET A 31 6.84 -22.15 -2.31
CA MET A 31 5.52 -22.58 -2.78
C MET A 31 4.65 -21.38 -3.15
N GLU A 32 3.63 -21.64 -3.93
CA GLU A 32 2.58 -20.67 -4.27
C GLU A 32 1.25 -21.10 -3.66
N MET A 33 0.51 -20.15 -3.08
CA MET A 33 -0.79 -20.40 -2.47
C MET A 33 -1.79 -19.33 -2.91
N GLY A 34 -2.92 -19.76 -3.46
CA GLY A 34 -4.06 -18.89 -3.71
C GLY A 34 -4.94 -18.80 -2.46
N LEU A 35 -5.21 -17.59 -1.98
CA LEU A 35 -6.02 -17.34 -0.79
C LEU A 35 -7.21 -16.44 -1.10
N ASP A 36 -8.36 -16.75 -0.49
CA ASP A 36 -9.48 -15.81 -0.33
C ASP A 36 -9.09 -14.81 0.76
N ILE A 37 -8.66 -13.62 0.33
CA ILE A 37 -8.08 -12.62 1.23
C ILE A 37 -9.09 -12.08 2.24
N ASP A 38 -10.37 -11.99 1.90
CA ASP A 38 -11.42 -11.52 2.81
C ASP A 38 -11.64 -12.51 3.94
N LYS A 39 -11.66 -13.80 3.63
CA LYS A 39 -11.75 -14.86 4.65
C LYS A 39 -10.50 -14.91 5.50
N PHE A 40 -9.31 -14.79 4.91
CA PHE A 40 -8.05 -14.77 5.63
C PHE A 40 -7.97 -13.57 6.58
N LYS A 41 -8.30 -12.37 6.10
CA LYS A 41 -8.39 -11.16 6.93
C LYS A 41 -9.34 -11.35 8.11
N THR A 42 -10.54 -11.92 7.86
CA THR A 42 -11.53 -12.17 8.92
C THR A 42 -10.96 -13.06 10.03
N VAL A 43 -10.21 -14.11 9.69
CA VAL A 43 -9.56 -14.98 10.68
C VAL A 43 -8.51 -14.22 11.48
N LEU A 44 -7.67 -13.44 10.81
CA LEU A 44 -6.61 -12.68 11.49
C LEU A 44 -7.16 -11.61 12.46
N THR A 45 -8.38 -11.08 12.21
CA THR A 45 -8.99 -10.10 13.13
C THR A 45 -9.40 -10.70 14.48
N VAL A 46 -9.41 -12.02 14.61
CA VAL A 46 -9.69 -12.71 15.91
C VAL A 46 -8.48 -12.67 16.82
N ALA A 47 -7.27 -12.58 16.24
CA ALA A 47 -6.03 -12.53 17.03
C ALA A 47 -5.92 -11.23 17.82
N GLY A 48 -5.60 -11.34 19.11
CA GLY A 48 -5.18 -10.23 19.94
C GLY A 48 -3.74 -9.80 19.60
N LYS A 49 -3.31 -8.66 20.14
CA LYS A 49 -1.97 -8.09 19.85
C LYS A 49 -0.79 -8.96 20.25
N THR A 50 -1.00 -9.87 21.20
CA THR A 50 0.04 -10.74 21.76
C THR A 50 -0.16 -12.21 21.41
N ASP A 51 -1.18 -12.51 20.61
CA ASP A 51 -1.45 -13.89 20.23
C ASP A 51 -0.48 -14.35 19.14
N MET A 52 0.02 -15.56 19.31
CA MET A 52 0.76 -16.24 18.24
C MET A 52 -0.23 -16.71 17.17
N VAL A 53 0.08 -16.42 15.93
CA VAL A 53 -0.64 -16.90 14.76
C VAL A 53 0.25 -17.87 14.00
N GLU A 54 -0.17 -19.12 13.91
CA GLU A 54 0.53 -20.15 13.15
C GLU A 54 -0.20 -20.40 11.82
N LEU A 55 0.55 -20.45 10.75
CA LEU A 55 0.07 -20.73 9.41
C LEU A 55 0.71 -22.03 8.91
N GLU A 56 -0.09 -23.02 8.57
CA GLU A 56 0.39 -24.30 8.05
C GLU A 56 -0.36 -24.69 6.78
N LYS A 57 0.36 -25.11 5.76
CA LYS A 57 -0.24 -25.68 4.56
C LYS A 57 -0.46 -27.17 4.78
N ASP A 58 -1.69 -27.61 4.70
CA ASP A 58 -2.07 -29.02 4.63
C ASP A 58 -2.12 -29.46 3.15
N ASP A 59 -1.09 -30.16 2.72
CA ASP A 59 -0.96 -30.61 1.32
C ASP A 59 -1.95 -31.70 0.97
N ASP A 60 -2.34 -32.57 1.90
CA ASP A 60 -3.27 -33.67 1.66
C ASP A 60 -4.67 -33.17 1.32
N LEU A 61 -5.11 -32.10 1.98
CA LEU A 61 -6.44 -31.51 1.79
C LEU A 61 -6.40 -30.18 1.03
N ASN A 62 -5.25 -29.77 0.53
CA ASN A 62 -5.02 -28.52 -0.20
C ASN A 62 -5.68 -27.30 0.48
N ARG A 63 -5.32 -27.07 1.72
CA ARG A 63 -5.89 -26.00 2.54
C ARG A 63 -4.82 -25.32 3.40
N LEU A 64 -5.09 -24.05 3.76
CA LEU A 64 -4.36 -23.33 4.78
C LEU A 64 -5.02 -23.57 6.13
N VAL A 65 -4.26 -23.99 7.12
CA VAL A 65 -4.66 -24.09 8.51
C VAL A 65 -4.08 -22.89 9.26
N VAL A 66 -4.93 -22.19 9.98
CA VAL A 66 -4.56 -21.02 10.81
C VAL A 66 -4.89 -21.39 12.25
N ASN A 67 -3.88 -21.37 13.12
CA ASN A 67 -4.03 -21.60 14.56
C ASN A 67 -3.79 -20.28 15.32
N ILE A 68 -4.70 -19.95 16.22
CA ILE A 68 -4.65 -18.77 17.10
C ILE A 68 -5.09 -19.22 18.49
N GLY A 69 -4.12 -19.46 19.39
CA GLY A 69 -4.41 -20.06 20.70
C GLY A 69 -5.15 -21.39 20.56
N ASN A 70 -6.38 -21.46 21.05
CA ASN A 70 -7.23 -22.67 20.97
C ASN A 70 -8.14 -22.71 19.73
N LEU A 71 -8.05 -21.71 18.86
CA LEU A 71 -8.83 -21.63 17.62
C LEU A 71 -8.03 -22.23 16.47
N THR A 72 -8.63 -23.19 15.77
CA THR A 72 -8.11 -23.69 14.49
C THR A 72 -9.11 -23.38 13.38
N ARG A 73 -8.65 -22.75 12.31
CA ARG A 73 -9.44 -22.48 11.12
C ARG A 73 -8.76 -23.07 9.89
N ALA A 74 -9.43 -23.95 9.19
CA ALA A 74 -9.00 -24.45 7.89
C ALA A 74 -9.73 -23.74 6.76
N MET A 75 -8.99 -23.34 5.72
CA MET A 75 -9.52 -22.65 4.53
C MET A 75 -8.99 -23.33 3.27
N PRO A 76 -9.85 -23.68 2.31
CA PRO A 76 -9.39 -24.25 1.05
C PRO A 76 -8.52 -23.23 0.31
N LEU A 77 -7.44 -23.72 -0.32
CA LEU A 77 -6.63 -22.93 -1.23
C LEU A 77 -7.32 -22.81 -2.59
N LEU A 78 -7.12 -21.68 -3.24
CA LEU A 78 -7.61 -21.41 -4.58
C LEU A 78 -6.60 -21.90 -5.62
N ASP A 79 -7.10 -22.31 -6.78
CA ASP A 79 -6.26 -22.64 -7.91
C ASP A 79 -5.58 -21.36 -8.46
N THR A 80 -4.25 -21.35 -8.50
CA THR A 80 -3.44 -20.24 -9.01
C THR A 80 -3.08 -20.36 -10.48
N SER A 81 -3.37 -21.49 -11.12
CA SER A 81 -2.93 -21.79 -12.50
C SER A 81 -3.41 -20.76 -13.55
N GLY A 82 -4.49 -20.04 -13.27
CA GLY A 82 -5.02 -18.98 -14.12
C GLY A 82 -4.73 -17.55 -13.62
N MET A 83 -4.02 -17.39 -12.52
CA MET A 83 -3.73 -16.07 -11.95
C MET A 83 -2.48 -15.50 -12.62
N PRO A 84 -2.54 -14.27 -13.15
CA PRO A 84 -1.34 -13.62 -13.70
C PRO A 84 -0.36 -13.28 -12.58
N ASP A 85 0.94 -13.47 -12.83
CA ASP A 85 1.99 -12.84 -11.98
C ASP A 85 2.19 -11.41 -12.48
N PRO A 86 1.68 -10.40 -11.78
CA PRO A 86 1.78 -9.03 -12.24
C PRO A 86 3.22 -8.54 -12.17
N LYS A 87 3.70 -7.96 -13.27
CA LYS A 87 5.03 -7.35 -13.35
C LYS A 87 4.93 -5.88 -12.95
N VAL A 88 5.73 -5.49 -11.96
CA VAL A 88 5.89 -4.06 -11.61
C VAL A 88 6.61 -3.37 -12.76
N PRO A 89 6.02 -2.36 -13.41
CA PRO A 89 6.71 -1.63 -14.44
C PRO A 89 7.90 -0.85 -13.86
N SER A 90 8.98 -0.76 -14.63
CA SER A 90 10.07 0.17 -14.30
C SER A 90 9.64 1.55 -14.77
N LEU A 91 9.50 2.48 -13.82
CA LEU A 91 9.14 3.87 -14.08
C LEU A 91 10.30 4.76 -13.66
N ASP A 92 10.65 5.68 -14.54
CA ASP A 92 11.57 6.79 -14.22
C ASP A 92 10.71 7.99 -13.84
N LEU A 93 10.69 8.30 -12.53
CA LEU A 93 9.83 9.32 -11.96
C LEU A 93 10.70 10.46 -11.42
N PRO A 94 10.53 11.69 -11.93
CA PRO A 94 11.43 12.81 -11.67
C PRO A 94 11.35 13.40 -10.26
N ALA A 95 10.32 13.05 -9.49
CA ALA A 95 10.13 13.55 -8.13
C ALA A 95 10.04 12.41 -7.11
N SER A 96 10.66 12.64 -5.95
CA SER A 96 10.65 11.73 -4.78
C SER A 96 10.37 12.52 -3.51
N VAL A 97 9.36 12.10 -2.76
CA VAL A 97 8.92 12.71 -1.51
C VAL A 97 8.90 11.65 -0.42
N SER A 98 9.43 11.96 0.77
CA SER A 98 9.28 11.14 1.96
C SER A 98 8.48 11.91 3.01
N VAL A 99 7.34 11.36 3.42
CA VAL A 99 6.37 12.03 4.31
C VAL A 99 5.71 11.03 5.24
N ALA A 100 5.44 11.41 6.49
CA ALA A 100 4.68 10.57 7.40
C ALA A 100 3.21 10.44 6.96
N VAL A 101 2.64 9.24 7.12
CA VAL A 101 1.22 8.97 6.83
C VAL A 101 0.31 9.97 7.53
N GLY A 102 0.62 10.32 8.80
CA GLY A 102 -0.17 11.26 9.61
C GLY A 102 -0.28 12.65 9.01
N GLU A 103 0.78 13.13 8.34
CA GLU A 103 0.81 14.48 7.74
C GLU A 103 -0.17 14.62 6.58
N ILE A 104 -0.30 13.58 5.75
CA ILE A 104 -1.23 13.61 4.60
C ILE A 104 -2.61 13.05 4.92
N GLY A 105 -2.74 12.30 6.01
CA GLY A 105 -3.98 11.63 6.40
C GLY A 105 -5.16 12.59 6.64
N GLN A 106 -4.90 13.79 7.18
CA GLN A 106 -5.92 14.82 7.40
C GLN A 106 -6.45 15.36 6.07
N GLY A 107 -5.56 15.63 5.11
CA GLY A 107 -5.93 16.08 3.77
C GLY A 107 -6.78 15.02 3.05
N ILE A 108 -6.37 13.77 3.08
CA ILE A 108 -7.14 12.65 2.52
C ILE A 108 -8.53 12.56 3.16
N LYS A 109 -8.61 12.66 4.49
CA LYS A 109 -9.89 12.59 5.20
C LYS A 109 -10.83 13.73 4.83
N ALA A 110 -10.30 14.95 4.73
CA ALA A 110 -11.07 16.13 4.34
C ALA A 110 -11.57 16.02 2.90
N SER A 111 -10.76 15.48 2.00
CA SER A 111 -11.08 15.34 0.56
C SER A 111 -12.24 14.40 0.26
N LYS A 112 -12.54 13.43 1.13
CA LYS A 112 -13.59 12.41 0.91
C LYS A 112 -15.00 12.99 0.66
N THR A 113 -15.27 14.21 1.11
CA THR A 113 -16.56 14.88 0.93
C THR A 113 -16.55 15.93 -0.17
N VAL A 114 -15.43 16.05 -0.89
CA VAL A 114 -15.20 17.08 -1.91
C VAL A 114 -15.26 16.49 -3.31
N SER A 115 -14.50 15.44 -3.57
CA SER A 115 -14.39 14.82 -4.89
C SER A 115 -13.94 13.37 -4.79
N ASP A 116 -14.14 12.61 -5.87
CA ASP A 116 -13.61 11.25 -6.04
C ASP A 116 -12.14 11.24 -6.50
N HIS A 117 -11.57 12.43 -6.70
CA HIS A 117 -10.23 12.59 -7.27
C HIS A 117 -9.36 13.44 -6.37
N ILE A 118 -8.06 13.19 -6.47
CA ILE A 118 -7.03 13.91 -5.74
C ILE A 118 -5.84 14.16 -6.66
N ALA A 119 -5.40 15.41 -6.76
CA ALA A 119 -4.18 15.78 -7.45
C ALA A 119 -3.01 15.76 -6.46
N LEU A 120 -1.94 15.07 -6.84
CA LEU A 120 -0.66 15.12 -6.16
C LEU A 120 0.31 15.91 -7.00
N SER A 121 0.99 16.87 -6.41
CA SER A 121 1.98 17.68 -7.11
C SER A 121 3.21 17.92 -6.27
N THR A 122 4.36 18.04 -6.95
CA THR A 122 5.62 18.44 -6.34
C THR A 122 6.17 19.64 -7.06
N SER A 123 6.81 20.50 -6.30
CA SER A 123 7.70 21.53 -6.80
C SER A 123 9.07 21.38 -6.11
N LYS A 124 9.99 22.27 -6.41
CA LYS A 124 11.29 22.29 -5.76
C LYS A 124 11.23 22.41 -4.22
N ASP A 125 10.20 23.07 -3.68
CA ASP A 125 10.13 23.46 -2.29
C ASP A 125 8.91 22.91 -1.53
N SER A 126 7.99 22.20 -2.22
CA SER A 126 6.75 21.71 -1.61
C SER A 126 6.19 20.46 -2.25
N PHE A 127 5.46 19.71 -1.46
CA PHE A 127 4.54 18.65 -1.89
C PHE A 127 3.12 19.10 -1.58
N ARG A 128 2.21 18.97 -2.55
CA ARG A 128 0.80 19.37 -2.39
C ARG A 128 -0.14 18.24 -2.73
N LEU A 129 -1.22 18.21 -2.00
CA LEU A 129 -2.37 17.34 -2.18
C LEU A 129 -3.59 18.25 -2.35
N VAL A 130 -4.20 18.24 -3.51
CA VAL A 130 -5.32 19.09 -3.86
C VAL A 130 -6.52 18.25 -4.28
N CYS A 131 -7.68 18.57 -3.75
CA CYS A 131 -8.94 17.95 -4.13
C CYS A 131 -9.93 19.07 -4.47
N GLU A 132 -10.44 19.07 -5.69
CA GLU A 132 -11.38 20.05 -6.19
C GLU A 132 -12.73 19.39 -6.47
N GLY A 133 -13.78 20.02 -6.02
CA GLY A 133 -15.17 19.62 -6.21
C GLY A 133 -16.00 20.73 -6.80
N ASP A 134 -17.29 20.53 -6.86
CA ASP A 134 -18.25 21.51 -7.38
C ASP A 134 -18.36 22.76 -6.49
N ASN A 135 -18.80 23.86 -7.09
CA ASN A 135 -19.12 25.12 -6.40
C ASN A 135 -17.98 25.70 -5.54
N GLN A 136 -16.73 25.60 -6.03
CA GLN A 136 -15.53 26.10 -5.33
C GLN A 136 -15.24 25.36 -3.99
N ASN A 137 -15.81 24.17 -3.81
CA ASN A 137 -15.46 23.32 -2.69
C ASN A 137 -14.10 22.68 -2.96
N SER A 138 -13.12 22.90 -2.09
CA SER A 138 -11.77 22.38 -2.30
C SER A 138 -11.06 22.09 -0.98
N VAL A 139 -10.11 21.15 -1.05
CA VAL A 139 -9.10 20.91 -0.01
C VAL A 139 -7.75 21.13 -0.64
N ASP A 140 -6.89 21.87 0.04
CA ASP A 140 -5.50 22.09 -0.34
C ASP A 140 -4.61 21.86 0.88
N LEU A 141 -3.83 20.79 0.84
CA LEU A 141 -2.79 20.50 1.81
C LEU A 141 -1.44 20.74 1.15
N SER A 142 -0.71 21.74 1.63
CA SER A 142 0.63 22.06 1.15
C SER A 142 1.65 21.82 2.26
N LEU A 143 2.63 20.98 2.01
CA LEU A 143 3.73 20.67 2.92
C LEU A 143 5.02 21.25 2.35
N GLY A 144 5.60 22.18 3.06
CA GLY A 144 6.92 22.73 2.74
C GLY A 144 8.03 21.73 3.04
N LYS A 145 9.20 21.99 2.49
CA LYS A 145 10.37 21.09 2.61
C LYS A 145 10.75 20.77 4.06
N GLU A 146 10.49 21.70 4.99
CA GLU A 146 10.76 21.54 6.43
C GLU A 146 9.76 20.58 7.15
N GLN A 147 8.64 20.26 6.51
CA GLN A 147 7.61 19.35 7.02
C GLN A 147 7.76 17.94 6.41
N LEU A 148 8.72 17.76 5.53
CA LEU A 148 8.98 16.51 4.82
C LEU A 148 10.31 15.92 5.29
N GLU A 149 10.39 14.60 5.39
CA GLU A 149 11.66 13.90 5.66
C GLU A 149 12.63 14.06 4.48
N LYS A 150 12.08 14.07 3.25
CA LYS A 150 12.85 14.27 2.03
C LYS A 150 11.95 14.86 0.94
N LEU A 151 12.51 15.78 0.18
CA LEU A 151 11.94 16.26 -1.07
C LEU A 151 13.07 16.41 -2.09
N ASP A 152 12.96 15.66 -3.18
CA ASP A 152 13.87 15.72 -4.32
C ASP A 152 12.99 15.76 -5.59
N SER A 153 13.05 16.86 -6.31
CA SER A 153 12.27 17.04 -7.53
C SER A 153 13.11 17.78 -8.55
N SER A 154 13.34 17.14 -9.70
CA SER A 154 14.08 17.74 -10.80
C SER A 154 13.25 18.68 -11.66
N GLU A 155 11.91 18.54 -11.57
CA GLU A 155 10.92 19.36 -12.27
C GLU A 155 9.61 19.40 -11.50
N ASP A 156 8.76 20.38 -11.77
CA ASP A 156 7.42 20.42 -11.19
C ASP A 156 6.58 19.29 -11.81
N THR A 157 5.88 18.53 -10.94
CA THR A 157 5.04 17.41 -11.37
C THR A 157 3.62 17.56 -10.86
N THR A 158 2.65 17.09 -11.65
CA THR A 158 1.25 17.02 -11.23
C THR A 158 0.59 15.81 -11.88
N SER A 159 -0.14 15.04 -11.09
CA SER A 159 -0.97 13.94 -11.58
C SER A 159 -2.23 13.79 -10.76
N LEU A 160 -3.32 13.43 -11.42
CA LEU A 160 -4.64 13.20 -10.84
C LEU A 160 -4.85 11.70 -10.59
N PHE A 161 -5.39 11.35 -9.40
CA PHE A 161 -5.59 9.96 -9.01
C PHE A 161 -7.00 9.74 -8.45
N SER A 162 -7.45 8.48 -8.41
CA SER A 162 -8.61 8.10 -7.62
C SER A 162 -8.33 8.28 -6.14
N LEU A 163 -9.13 9.13 -5.48
CA LEU A 163 -9.03 9.35 -4.04
C LEU A 163 -9.29 8.06 -3.24
N GLU A 164 -10.22 7.23 -3.70
CA GLU A 164 -10.55 5.98 -3.02
C GLU A 164 -9.34 5.05 -2.94
N TYR A 165 -8.68 4.76 -4.07
CA TYR A 165 -7.49 3.91 -4.10
C TYR A 165 -6.34 4.51 -3.31
N PHE A 166 -6.05 5.79 -3.51
CA PHE A 166 -4.98 6.48 -2.77
C PHE A 166 -5.22 6.44 -1.26
N ALA A 167 -6.46 6.72 -0.82
CA ALA A 167 -6.83 6.65 0.58
C ALA A 167 -6.70 5.24 1.17
N LEU A 168 -7.08 4.19 0.42
CA LEU A 168 -6.92 2.80 0.87
C LEU A 168 -5.45 2.44 1.06
N MET A 169 -4.58 2.82 0.12
CA MET A 169 -3.14 2.57 0.21
C MET A 169 -2.53 3.25 1.43
N VAL A 170 -2.75 4.56 1.60
CA VAL A 170 -2.20 5.34 2.70
C VAL A 170 -2.74 4.89 4.06
N ASN A 171 -4.07 4.71 4.18
CA ASN A 171 -4.70 4.32 5.45
C ASN A 171 -4.46 2.86 5.84
N SER A 172 -3.84 2.05 4.99
CA SER A 172 -3.42 0.70 5.35
C SER A 172 -2.20 0.68 6.27
N LEU A 173 -1.54 1.82 6.43
CA LEU A 173 -0.29 1.97 7.18
C LEU A 173 -0.49 2.80 8.46
N PRO A 174 0.30 2.56 9.51
CA PRO A 174 0.30 3.37 10.73
C PRO A 174 0.64 4.83 10.46
N ALA A 175 0.12 5.75 11.28
CA ALA A 175 0.28 7.20 11.09
C ALA A 175 1.74 7.70 11.17
N ASP A 176 2.57 7.00 11.92
CA ASP A 176 4.01 7.27 12.10
C ASP A 176 4.90 6.68 11.00
N ARG A 177 4.32 5.89 10.10
CA ARG A 177 5.06 5.29 9.00
C ARG A 177 5.42 6.32 7.95
N ILE A 178 6.67 6.26 7.47
CA ILE A 178 7.13 7.10 6.36
C ILE A 178 6.75 6.45 5.04
N LEU A 179 6.10 7.24 4.19
CA LEU A 179 5.84 6.91 2.78
C LEU A 179 6.92 7.51 1.91
N HIS A 180 7.43 6.72 0.99
CA HIS A 180 8.29 7.17 -0.10
C HIS A 180 7.44 7.23 -1.37
N ILE A 181 7.05 8.44 -1.76
CA ILE A 181 6.17 8.72 -2.89
C ILE A 181 7.01 9.19 -4.06
N ASN A 182 6.93 8.50 -5.19
CA ASN A 182 7.58 8.91 -6.43
C ASN A 182 6.51 9.34 -7.43
N LEU A 183 6.70 10.50 -8.04
CA LEU A 183 5.74 11.18 -8.91
C LEU A 183 6.35 11.60 -10.23
N GLY A 184 5.53 11.63 -11.27
CA GLY A 184 5.78 12.27 -12.55
C GLY A 184 4.48 12.82 -13.11
N THR A 185 4.53 13.77 -14.04
CA THR A 185 3.33 14.38 -14.64
C THR A 185 2.61 13.34 -15.51
N ASP A 186 1.33 13.13 -15.25
CA ASP A 186 0.47 12.15 -15.92
C ASP A 186 1.02 10.72 -15.92
N LEU A 187 1.87 10.40 -14.93
CA LEU A 187 2.44 9.08 -14.74
C LEU A 187 1.87 8.41 -13.48
N PRO A 188 1.95 7.06 -13.40
CA PRO A 188 1.56 6.36 -12.19
C PRO A 188 2.36 6.84 -10.97
N VAL A 189 1.70 6.98 -9.83
CA VAL A 189 2.39 7.19 -8.56
C VAL A 189 2.87 5.85 -8.02
N LYS A 190 4.11 5.84 -7.55
CA LYS A 190 4.70 4.72 -6.83
C LYS A 190 4.86 5.12 -5.36
N ILE A 191 4.35 4.29 -4.46
CA ILE A 191 4.42 4.50 -3.01
C ILE A 191 5.09 3.29 -2.40
N ASP A 192 6.17 3.51 -1.68
CA ASP A 192 6.89 2.48 -0.94
C ASP A 192 6.83 2.80 0.56
N ALA A 193 6.73 1.78 1.40
CA ALA A 193 6.85 1.92 2.86
C ALA A 193 7.43 0.66 3.49
N ASP A 194 8.13 0.85 4.60
CA ASP A 194 8.68 -0.24 5.39
C ASP A 194 7.60 -0.89 6.26
N LEU A 195 7.69 -2.21 6.40
CA LEU A 195 6.83 -3.04 7.24
C LEU A 195 7.65 -3.77 8.30
N ALA A 196 6.97 -4.24 9.36
CA ALA A 196 7.58 -5.02 10.43
C ALA A 196 8.87 -4.37 10.94
N VAL A 197 8.79 -3.07 11.25
CA VAL A 197 9.94 -2.29 11.74
C VAL A 197 10.11 -2.59 13.23
N ASP A 198 11.30 -3.04 13.59
CA ASP A 198 11.76 -3.27 14.94
C ASP A 198 12.90 -2.31 15.26
N ASP A 199 12.92 -1.75 16.47
CA ASP A 199 13.90 -0.73 16.89
C ASP A 199 15.36 -1.23 16.87
N MET A 200 15.57 -2.54 16.97
CA MET A 200 16.91 -3.14 17.01
C MET A 200 17.37 -3.65 15.64
N THR A 201 16.45 -4.19 14.84
CA THR A 201 16.78 -4.88 13.57
C THR A 201 16.37 -4.10 12.34
N GLY A 202 15.62 -3.02 12.51
CA GLY A 202 15.09 -2.21 11.41
C GLY A 202 13.91 -2.85 10.69
N ALA A 203 13.68 -2.44 9.45
CA ALA A 203 12.59 -2.95 8.63
C ALA A 203 12.85 -4.40 8.21
N GLN A 204 11.85 -5.27 8.41
CA GLN A 204 11.90 -6.68 8.05
C GLN A 204 10.96 -7.02 6.89
N GLY A 205 10.42 -6.00 6.27
CA GLY A 205 9.58 -6.11 5.10
C GLY A 205 9.31 -4.76 4.48
N ASN A 206 8.64 -4.78 3.34
CA ASN A 206 8.18 -3.59 2.65
C ASN A 206 6.87 -3.83 1.92
N VAL A 207 6.16 -2.75 1.66
CA VAL A 207 5.03 -2.71 0.75
C VAL A 207 5.29 -1.68 -0.33
N LYS A 208 4.89 -2.02 -1.55
CA LYS A 208 4.91 -1.13 -2.71
C LYS A 208 3.52 -1.06 -3.30
N PHE A 209 3.07 0.14 -3.55
CA PHE A 209 1.84 0.39 -4.28
C PHE A 209 2.16 1.11 -5.58
N LEU A 210 1.39 0.82 -6.60
CA LEU A 210 1.38 1.54 -7.85
C LEU A 210 -0.06 1.90 -8.16
N LEU A 211 -0.31 3.18 -8.49
CA LEU A 211 -1.63 3.68 -8.85
C LEU A 211 -1.54 4.45 -10.16
N ALA A 212 -2.30 4.03 -11.14
CA ALA A 212 -2.38 4.71 -12.42
C ALA A 212 -3.05 6.09 -12.28
N PRO A 213 -2.58 7.10 -13.01
CA PRO A 213 -3.21 8.41 -13.04
C PRO A 213 -4.56 8.35 -13.76
N ARG A 214 -5.42 9.30 -13.45
CA ARG A 214 -6.57 9.64 -14.29
C ARG A 214 -6.10 10.69 -15.30
N ILE A 215 -6.30 10.38 -16.55
CA ILE A 215 -6.05 11.31 -17.65
C ILE A 215 -7.41 11.85 -18.05
N ASP A 216 -7.69 13.11 -17.73
CA ASP A 216 -8.85 13.80 -18.27
C ASP A 216 -8.62 13.98 -19.78
N ARG A 217 -9.41 13.27 -20.56
CA ARG A 217 -9.46 13.54 -22.02
C ARG A 217 -10.45 14.69 -22.21
N ASP A 218 -9.93 15.88 -22.47
CA ASP A 218 -10.70 17.01 -22.99
C ASP A 218 -11.52 16.63 -24.23
#